data_2739ecbc75632f578c96513b52bc692b
#
_entry.id   2739ecbc75632f578c96513b52bc692b
#
_cell.length_a   1.000
_cell.length_b   1.000
_cell.length_c   1.000
_cell.angle_alpha   90.00
_cell.angle_beta   90.00
_cell.angle_gamma   90.00
#
_symmetry.space_group_name_H-M   'P 1'
#
loop_
_entity.id
_entity.type
_entity.pdbx_description
1 polymer ?
#
loop_
_entity_poly.entity_id
_entity_poly.type
_entity_poly.pdbx_seq_one_letter_code
_entity_poly.pdbx_strand_id
1 'polypeptide(L)'
;MESANKIAILGANGKAGKFLVKEALDKGYQVKILTRNSNNIKIANENIEIINGDARDFASIRKLLKGCGAVINAVGQPKNESYIFSTVTKHILEAMKEFEIKRYIVISGGSLNVTGDQKGIVNKIGATLFKVFLSKMMQDKYKELQIIQSSKVDWTIVRLPFVIEGNGIGRINESLVDMPGIKIQNSDIAPFVIKQINSDRYVGKCPFISN
;
A
#
# COMPACT_ATOMS: atom_id res chain seq x y z
N MET A 1 -7.22 -22.26 9.61
CA MET A 1 -7.56 -20.98 8.94
C MET A 1 -7.31 -21.22 7.46
N GLU A 2 -8.37 -21.27 6.65
CA GLU A 2 -8.18 -21.26 5.20
C GLU A 2 -7.42 -19.98 4.85
N SER A 3 -6.25 -20.13 4.24
CA SER A 3 -5.47 -18.98 3.77
C SER A 3 -6.37 -18.21 2.81
N ALA A 4 -6.50 -16.91 3.03
CA ALA A 4 -7.31 -16.05 2.21
C ALA A 4 -6.82 -16.12 0.77
N ASN A 5 -7.47 -16.95 -0.04
CA ASN A 5 -7.09 -17.13 -1.44
C ASN A 5 -7.45 -15.91 -2.31
N LYS A 6 -8.23 -14.96 -1.76
CA LYS A 6 -8.67 -13.75 -2.45
C LYS A 6 -8.20 -12.48 -1.72
N ILE A 7 -7.61 -11.56 -2.45
CA ILE A 7 -7.08 -10.29 -1.91
C ILE A 7 -7.64 -9.09 -2.65
N ALA A 8 -7.82 -7.99 -1.92
CA ALA A 8 -8.20 -6.69 -2.49
C ALA A 8 -6.96 -5.83 -2.72
N ILE A 9 -6.82 -5.24 -3.91
CA ILE A 9 -5.73 -4.31 -4.25
C ILE A 9 -6.32 -2.99 -4.71
N LEU A 10 -6.06 -1.92 -3.93
CA LEU A 10 -6.35 -0.54 -4.31
C LEU A 10 -5.11 0.06 -4.97
N GLY A 11 -5.32 0.95 -5.94
CA GLY A 11 -4.21 1.59 -6.66
C GLY A 11 -3.55 0.69 -7.72
N ALA A 12 -4.26 -0.32 -8.24
CA ALA A 12 -3.77 -1.30 -9.21
C ALA A 12 -3.15 -0.69 -10.48
N ASN A 13 -3.58 0.50 -10.90
CA ASN A 13 -3.05 1.21 -12.07
C ASN A 13 -1.79 2.04 -11.78
N GLY A 14 -1.37 2.12 -10.52
CA GLY A 14 -0.20 2.88 -10.10
C GLY A 14 1.13 2.23 -10.49
N LYS A 15 2.25 2.95 -10.26
CA LYS A 15 3.61 2.47 -10.59
C LYS A 15 3.94 1.12 -9.91
N ALA A 16 3.53 0.92 -8.66
CA ALA A 16 3.68 -0.36 -7.96
C ALA A 16 2.49 -1.29 -8.20
N GLY A 17 1.28 -0.74 -8.33
CA GLY A 17 0.02 -1.48 -8.33
C GLY A 17 -0.08 -2.55 -9.43
N LYS A 18 0.35 -2.24 -10.65
CA LYS A 18 0.36 -3.20 -11.77
C LYS A 18 1.24 -4.43 -11.49
N PHE A 19 2.36 -4.23 -10.79
CA PHE A 19 3.26 -5.33 -10.40
C PHE A 19 2.69 -6.13 -9.23
N LEU A 20 1.99 -5.46 -8.30
CA LEU A 20 1.27 -6.13 -7.20
C LEU A 20 0.21 -7.09 -7.72
N VAL A 21 -0.59 -6.65 -8.70
CA VAL A 21 -1.61 -7.51 -9.33
C VAL A 21 -0.95 -8.70 -10.00
N LYS A 22 0.09 -8.47 -10.81
CA LYS A 22 0.81 -9.55 -11.49
C LYS A 22 1.40 -10.54 -10.50
N GLU A 23 2.16 -10.08 -9.51
CA GLU A 23 2.79 -10.95 -8.51
C GLU A 23 1.76 -11.75 -7.69
N ALA A 24 0.62 -11.12 -7.35
CA ALA A 24 -0.45 -11.81 -6.65
C ALA A 24 -1.03 -12.97 -7.47
N LEU A 25 -1.27 -12.75 -8.76
CA LEU A 25 -1.73 -13.79 -9.67
C LEU A 25 -0.69 -14.90 -9.86
N ASP A 26 0.59 -14.53 -10.03
CA ASP A 26 1.71 -15.48 -10.16
C ASP A 26 1.87 -16.36 -8.89
N LYS A 27 1.44 -15.85 -7.72
CA LYS A 27 1.35 -16.59 -6.45
C LYS A 27 0.04 -17.34 -6.23
N GLY A 28 -0.86 -17.36 -7.22
CA GLY A 28 -2.12 -18.11 -7.18
C GLY A 28 -3.26 -17.43 -6.42
N TYR A 29 -3.15 -16.14 -6.08
CA TYR A 29 -4.26 -15.41 -5.47
C TYR A 29 -5.34 -15.06 -6.48
N GLN A 30 -6.59 -15.11 -6.07
CA GLN A 30 -7.66 -14.36 -6.71
C GLN A 30 -7.54 -12.90 -6.30
N VAL A 31 -7.67 -11.98 -7.25
CA VAL A 31 -7.43 -10.55 -7.02
C VAL A 31 -8.67 -9.75 -7.34
N LYS A 32 -9.14 -8.94 -6.39
CA LYS A 32 -10.13 -7.90 -6.63
C LYS A 32 -9.43 -6.55 -6.70
N ILE A 33 -9.75 -5.77 -7.72
CA ILE A 33 -9.17 -4.44 -7.91
C ILE A 33 -10.26 -3.38 -8.02
N LEU A 34 -9.99 -2.20 -7.47
CA LEU A 34 -10.85 -1.03 -7.62
C LEU A 34 -10.23 -0.07 -8.63
N THR A 35 -11.02 0.35 -9.60
CA THR A 35 -10.61 1.35 -10.60
C THR A 35 -11.75 2.30 -10.95
N ARG A 36 -11.43 3.56 -11.22
CA ARG A 36 -12.39 4.55 -11.74
C ARG A 36 -12.70 4.36 -13.23
N ASN A 37 -11.83 3.64 -13.94
CA ASN A 37 -11.99 3.34 -15.35
C ASN A 37 -11.43 1.95 -15.65
N SER A 38 -12.32 1.01 -15.89
CA SER A 38 -11.99 -0.39 -16.21
C SER A 38 -11.21 -0.55 -17.51
N ASN A 39 -11.36 0.37 -18.48
CA ASN A 39 -10.63 0.32 -19.75
C ASN A 39 -9.11 0.47 -19.59
N ASN A 40 -8.66 0.97 -18.43
CA ASN A 40 -7.22 1.11 -18.11
C ASN A 40 -6.60 -0.20 -17.62
N ILE A 41 -7.39 -1.24 -17.38
CA ILE A 41 -6.92 -2.56 -16.96
C ILE A 41 -6.78 -3.43 -18.18
N LYS A 42 -5.53 -3.69 -18.60
CA LYS A 42 -5.22 -4.52 -19.77
C LYS A 42 -4.88 -5.97 -19.40
N ILE A 43 -5.21 -6.41 -18.20
CA ILE A 43 -4.91 -7.76 -17.73
C ILE A 43 -6.18 -8.59 -17.88
N ALA A 44 -6.19 -9.48 -18.88
CA ALA A 44 -7.23 -10.51 -19.02
C ALA A 44 -6.78 -11.75 -18.25
N ASN A 45 -7.40 -12.02 -17.10
CA ASN A 45 -7.14 -13.20 -16.28
C ASN A 45 -8.42 -13.56 -15.51
N GLU A 46 -8.79 -14.83 -15.50
CA GLU A 46 -10.00 -15.33 -14.84
C GLU A 46 -10.00 -15.12 -13.31
N ASN A 47 -8.81 -15.00 -12.72
CA ASN A 47 -8.62 -14.76 -11.29
C ASN A 47 -8.66 -13.26 -10.91
N ILE A 48 -9.03 -12.37 -11.84
CA ILE A 48 -9.21 -10.93 -11.56
C ILE A 48 -10.69 -10.57 -11.59
N GLU A 49 -11.16 -9.95 -10.51
CA GLU A 49 -12.46 -9.27 -10.44
C GLU A 49 -12.24 -7.75 -10.42
N ILE A 50 -12.79 -7.05 -11.42
CA ILE A 50 -12.67 -5.60 -11.55
C ILE A 50 -13.93 -4.94 -10.97
N ILE A 51 -13.75 -4.11 -9.93
CA ILE A 51 -14.79 -3.27 -9.36
C ILE A 51 -14.62 -1.86 -9.93
N ASN A 52 -15.62 -1.39 -10.67
CA ASN A 52 -15.66 0.00 -11.10
C ASN A 52 -16.20 0.88 -9.98
N GLY A 53 -15.43 1.88 -9.55
CA GLY A 53 -15.78 2.75 -8.42
C GLY A 53 -14.64 3.65 -7.98
N ASP A 54 -14.92 4.49 -7.00
CA ASP A 54 -13.96 5.41 -6.38
C ASP A 54 -13.63 4.97 -4.96
N ALA A 55 -12.35 5.00 -4.59
CA ALA A 55 -11.88 4.65 -3.26
C ALA A 55 -12.40 5.60 -2.14
N ARG A 56 -12.87 6.80 -2.52
CA ARG A 56 -13.52 7.75 -1.60
C ARG A 56 -14.99 7.40 -1.31
N ASP A 57 -15.57 6.49 -2.08
CA ASP A 57 -16.93 6.00 -1.88
C ASP A 57 -16.90 4.70 -1.05
N PHE A 58 -17.54 4.73 0.11
CA PHE A 58 -17.59 3.58 1.01
C PHE A 58 -18.26 2.36 0.36
N ALA A 59 -19.32 2.56 -0.45
CA ALA A 59 -20.01 1.46 -1.10
C ALA A 59 -19.09 0.73 -2.09
N SER A 60 -18.23 1.47 -2.80
CA SER A 60 -17.21 0.92 -3.70
C SER A 60 -16.17 0.10 -2.93
N ILE A 61 -15.67 0.60 -1.80
CA ILE A 61 -14.74 -0.13 -0.92
C ILE A 61 -15.40 -1.38 -0.36
N ARG A 62 -16.63 -1.27 0.15
CA ARG A 62 -17.39 -2.41 0.68
C ARG A 62 -17.57 -3.51 -0.36
N LYS A 63 -17.90 -3.15 -1.60
CA LYS A 63 -18.01 -4.09 -2.72
C LYS A 63 -16.67 -4.76 -3.05
N LEU A 64 -15.57 -3.97 -3.03
CA LEU A 64 -14.23 -4.47 -3.26
C LEU A 64 -13.83 -5.52 -2.23
N LEU A 65 -14.04 -5.24 -0.92
CA LEU A 65 -13.53 -6.06 0.17
C LEU A 65 -14.35 -7.32 0.44
N LYS A 66 -15.60 -7.39 -0.02
CA LYS A 66 -16.47 -8.54 0.19
C LYS A 66 -15.82 -9.84 -0.31
N GLY A 67 -15.60 -10.81 0.59
CA GLY A 67 -15.02 -12.11 0.32
C GLY A 67 -13.49 -12.12 0.18
N CYS A 68 -12.81 -11.01 0.51
CA CYS A 68 -11.35 -10.96 0.58
C CYS A 68 -10.86 -11.29 1.98
N GLY A 69 -9.64 -11.84 2.08
CA GLY A 69 -9.00 -12.14 3.37
C GLY A 69 -7.84 -11.19 3.70
N ALA A 70 -7.38 -10.40 2.73
CA ALA A 70 -6.36 -9.38 2.96
C ALA A 70 -6.58 -8.17 2.02
N VAL A 71 -6.07 -7.01 2.45
CA VAL A 71 -6.17 -5.75 1.69
C VAL A 71 -4.79 -5.15 1.51
N ILE A 72 -4.47 -4.78 0.26
CA ILE A 72 -3.28 -4.01 -0.09
C ILE A 72 -3.72 -2.63 -0.60
N ASN A 73 -3.29 -1.57 0.08
CA ASN A 73 -3.56 -0.19 -0.30
C ASN A 73 -2.29 0.45 -0.90
N ALA A 74 -2.27 0.58 -2.20
CA ALA A 74 -1.24 1.25 -2.98
C ALA A 74 -1.75 2.55 -3.64
N VAL A 75 -2.77 3.18 -3.05
CA VAL A 75 -3.31 4.45 -3.55
C VAL A 75 -2.25 5.53 -3.43
N GLY A 76 -1.90 6.14 -4.57
CA GLY A 76 -1.03 7.31 -4.65
C GLY A 76 -1.81 8.62 -4.57
N GLN A 77 -1.09 9.74 -4.44
CA GLN A 77 -1.68 11.07 -4.44
C GLN A 77 -2.15 11.43 -5.86
N PRO A 78 -3.45 11.64 -6.09
CA PRO A 78 -3.94 12.17 -7.35
C PRO A 78 -3.52 13.63 -7.51
N LYS A 79 -3.39 14.08 -8.75
CA LYS A 79 -3.18 15.50 -9.04
C LYS A 79 -4.41 16.31 -8.59
N ASN A 80 -4.17 17.42 -7.91
CA ASN A 80 -5.20 18.39 -7.47
C ASN A 80 -6.23 17.86 -6.45
N GLU A 81 -5.94 16.75 -5.76
CA GLU A 81 -6.78 16.23 -4.68
C GLU A 81 -6.06 16.32 -3.34
N SER A 82 -6.80 16.57 -2.25
CA SER A 82 -6.29 16.58 -0.88
C SER A 82 -7.07 15.58 -0.02
N TYR A 83 -6.43 15.11 1.08
CA TYR A 83 -7.06 14.26 2.10
C TYR A 83 -7.60 12.91 1.60
N ILE A 84 -6.99 12.33 0.55
CA ILE A 84 -7.43 11.04 0.04
C ILE A 84 -7.03 9.87 0.94
N PHE A 85 -5.82 9.91 1.54
CA PHE A 85 -5.25 8.77 2.25
C PHE A 85 -6.03 8.44 3.52
N SER A 86 -6.28 9.42 4.38
CA SER A 86 -7.02 9.22 5.62
C SER A 86 -8.48 8.82 5.37
N THR A 87 -9.13 9.39 4.34
CA THR A 87 -10.51 9.05 3.97
C THR A 87 -10.60 7.61 3.47
N VAL A 88 -9.77 7.24 2.51
CA VAL A 88 -9.73 5.87 1.95
C VAL A 88 -9.44 4.84 3.05
N THR A 89 -8.46 5.12 3.90
CA THR A 89 -8.11 4.21 5.01
C THR A 89 -9.25 4.04 6.01
N LYS A 90 -10.02 5.09 6.34
CA LYS A 90 -11.23 4.95 7.19
C LYS A 90 -12.24 4.00 6.57
N HIS A 91 -12.57 4.18 5.30
CA HIS A 91 -13.50 3.31 4.58
C HIS A 91 -13.01 1.86 4.53
N ILE A 92 -11.70 1.66 4.25
CA ILE A 92 -11.10 0.32 4.25
C ILE A 92 -11.27 -0.34 5.62
N LEU A 93 -10.86 0.32 6.70
CA LEU A 93 -10.92 -0.26 8.05
C LEU A 93 -12.35 -0.52 8.52
N GLU A 94 -13.31 0.31 8.15
CA GLU A 94 -14.73 0.10 8.40
C GLU A 94 -15.24 -1.16 7.68
N ALA A 95 -14.95 -1.31 6.39
CA ALA A 95 -15.32 -2.49 5.62
C ALA A 95 -14.57 -3.75 6.08
N MET A 96 -13.28 -3.63 6.46
CA MET A 96 -12.52 -4.74 7.06
C MET A 96 -13.15 -5.24 8.36
N LYS A 97 -13.65 -4.32 9.19
CA LYS A 97 -14.39 -4.68 10.42
C LYS A 97 -15.68 -5.43 10.10
N GLU A 98 -16.44 -4.98 9.09
CA GLU A 98 -17.68 -5.64 8.65
C GLU A 98 -17.43 -7.07 8.16
N PHE A 99 -16.36 -7.28 7.39
CA PHE A 99 -16.04 -8.60 6.80
C PHE A 99 -15.02 -9.41 7.60
N GLU A 100 -14.66 -8.98 8.81
CA GLU A 100 -13.69 -9.65 9.71
C GLU A 100 -12.30 -9.84 9.10
N ILE A 101 -11.93 -8.99 8.13
CA ILE A 101 -10.62 -9.03 7.50
C ILE A 101 -9.57 -8.47 8.48
N LYS A 102 -8.48 -9.22 8.71
CA LYS A 102 -7.44 -8.82 9.67
C LYS A 102 -6.21 -8.20 8.99
N ARG A 103 -5.79 -8.69 7.84
CA ARG A 103 -4.52 -8.32 7.24
C ARG A 103 -4.63 -7.09 6.34
N TYR A 104 -3.89 -6.01 6.69
CA TYR A 104 -3.87 -4.74 5.97
C TYR A 104 -2.45 -4.29 5.67
N ILE A 105 -2.10 -4.13 4.40
CA ILE A 105 -0.78 -3.68 3.96
C ILE A 105 -0.94 -2.35 3.22
N VAL A 106 -0.17 -1.35 3.64
CA VAL A 106 -0.20 0.00 3.04
C VAL A 106 1.16 0.35 2.47
N ILE A 107 1.17 0.89 1.26
CA ILE A 107 2.37 1.48 0.67
C ILE A 107 2.40 2.97 0.94
N SER A 108 3.51 3.46 1.48
CA SER A 108 3.72 4.86 1.80
C SER A 108 5.10 5.33 1.35
N GLY A 109 5.33 6.64 1.41
CA GLY A 109 6.66 7.22 1.13
C GLY A 109 7.58 7.21 2.34
N GLY A 110 8.88 7.16 2.09
CA GLY A 110 9.91 7.22 3.12
C GLY A 110 9.99 8.55 3.89
N SER A 111 9.31 9.59 3.40
CA SER A 111 9.17 10.88 4.11
C SER A 111 8.26 10.79 5.35
N LEU A 112 7.40 9.76 5.44
CA LEU A 112 6.58 9.51 6.62
C LEU A 112 7.48 9.12 7.81
N ASN A 113 7.54 9.98 8.84
CA ASN A 113 8.29 9.69 10.07
C ASN A 113 7.42 8.93 11.06
N VAL A 114 8.02 7.93 11.70
CA VAL A 114 7.36 7.12 12.75
C VAL A 114 8.25 7.15 14.00
N THR A 115 7.66 7.01 15.16
CA THR A 115 8.40 6.91 16.43
C THR A 115 9.39 5.73 16.34
N GLY A 116 10.64 5.96 16.70
CA GLY A 116 11.74 4.99 16.60
C GLY A 116 12.61 5.13 15.34
N ASP A 117 12.23 5.99 14.39
CA ASP A 117 13.09 6.30 13.24
C ASP A 117 14.39 6.98 13.69
N GLN A 118 15.53 6.48 13.19
CA GLN A 118 16.88 7.03 13.41
C GLN A 118 17.49 7.47 12.08
N LYS A 119 16.75 8.31 11.34
CA LYS A 119 17.15 8.76 10.00
C LYS A 119 18.49 9.49 10.02
N GLY A 120 19.39 9.08 9.14
CA GLY A 120 20.63 9.80 8.85
C GLY A 120 20.37 11.23 8.34
N ILE A 121 21.42 12.06 8.32
CA ILE A 121 21.33 13.50 7.99
C ILE A 121 20.68 13.71 6.61
N VAL A 122 21.10 12.94 5.60
CA VAL A 122 20.57 13.05 4.22
C VAL A 122 19.06 12.75 4.18
N ASN A 123 18.64 11.69 4.87
CA ASN A 123 17.23 11.28 4.93
C ASN A 123 16.38 12.28 5.76
N LYS A 124 16.95 12.94 6.76
CA LYS A 124 16.30 14.04 7.51
C LYS A 124 16.06 15.26 6.64
N ILE A 125 17.06 15.68 5.86
CA ILE A 125 16.95 16.83 4.94
C ILE A 125 15.89 16.55 3.88
N GLY A 126 15.92 15.38 3.23
CA GLY A 126 14.92 14.97 2.25
C GLY A 126 13.51 14.96 2.82
N ALA A 127 13.30 14.40 4.01
CA ALA A 127 12.01 14.37 4.68
C ALA A 127 11.50 15.78 5.04
N THR A 128 12.41 16.71 5.42
CA THR A 128 12.06 18.09 5.76
C THR A 128 11.61 18.87 4.52
N LEU A 129 12.33 18.74 3.40
CA LEU A 129 11.95 19.37 2.14
C LEU A 129 10.58 18.88 1.67
N PHE A 130 10.32 17.57 1.75
CA PHE A 130 9.01 17.00 1.43
C PHE A 130 7.89 17.56 2.32
N LYS A 131 8.15 17.75 3.61
CA LYS A 131 7.19 18.36 4.55
C LYS A 131 6.79 19.78 4.14
N VAL A 132 7.74 20.60 3.71
CA VAL A 132 7.50 22.01 3.33
C VAL A 132 6.71 22.08 2.02
N PHE A 133 7.14 21.34 0.99
CA PHE A 133 6.53 21.42 -0.36
C PHE A 133 5.20 20.68 -0.47
N LEU A 134 4.96 19.65 0.34
CA LEU A 134 3.76 18.80 0.27
C LEU A 134 3.02 18.75 1.61
N SER A 135 2.93 19.90 2.29
CA SER A 135 2.41 19.97 3.67
C SER A 135 1.01 19.37 3.85
N LYS A 136 0.07 19.65 2.94
CA LYS A 136 -1.30 19.09 3.00
C LYS A 136 -1.33 17.57 2.83
N MET A 137 -0.56 17.06 1.86
CA MET A 137 -0.42 15.61 1.64
C MET A 137 0.21 14.93 2.85
N MET A 138 1.27 15.53 3.42
CA MET A 138 1.94 14.96 4.58
C MET A 138 1.06 14.98 5.83
N GLN A 139 0.27 16.04 6.05
CA GLN A 139 -0.73 16.08 7.13
C GLN A 139 -1.74 14.93 7.00
N ASP A 140 -2.23 14.67 5.79
CA ASP A 140 -3.16 13.58 5.52
C ASP A 140 -2.50 12.20 5.73
N LYS A 141 -1.24 12.04 5.34
CA LYS A 141 -0.45 10.83 5.61
C LYS A 141 -0.23 10.58 7.11
N TYR A 142 -0.03 11.62 7.91
CA TYR A 142 0.04 11.46 9.37
C TYR A 142 -1.31 11.10 9.98
N LYS A 143 -2.42 11.65 9.47
CA LYS A 143 -3.77 11.24 9.87
C LYS A 143 -4.03 9.77 9.50
N GLU A 144 -3.64 9.35 8.30
CA GLU A 144 -3.71 7.95 7.88
C GLU A 144 -2.95 7.04 8.87
N LEU A 145 -1.70 7.40 9.21
CA LEU A 145 -0.88 6.66 10.16
C LEU A 145 -1.57 6.51 11.52
N GLN A 146 -2.10 7.61 12.08
CA GLN A 146 -2.80 7.59 13.38
C GLN A 146 -4.02 6.68 13.34
N ILE A 147 -4.81 6.72 12.26
CA ILE A 147 -5.99 5.86 12.06
C ILE A 147 -5.59 4.39 12.03
N ILE A 148 -4.53 4.07 11.28
CA ILE A 148 -4.02 2.70 11.16
C ILE A 148 -3.51 2.20 12.52
N GLN A 149 -2.70 2.98 13.22
CA GLN A 149 -2.13 2.61 14.52
C GLN A 149 -3.19 2.43 15.63
N SER A 150 -4.31 3.14 15.52
CA SER A 150 -5.44 3.00 16.44
C SER A 150 -6.37 1.82 16.10
N SER A 151 -6.16 1.17 14.97
CA SER A 151 -6.98 0.04 14.52
C SER A 151 -6.56 -1.27 15.19
N LYS A 152 -7.44 -2.28 15.12
CA LYS A 152 -7.19 -3.63 15.66
C LYS A 152 -6.80 -4.64 14.58
N VAL A 153 -6.46 -4.17 13.37
CA VAL A 153 -6.05 -5.04 12.27
C VAL A 153 -4.55 -5.31 12.29
N ASP A 154 -4.14 -6.40 11.67
CA ASP A 154 -2.73 -6.78 11.50
C ASP A 154 -2.13 -5.96 10.35
N TRP A 155 -1.79 -4.71 10.63
CA TRP A 155 -1.32 -3.78 9.62
C TRP A 155 0.21 -3.81 9.42
N THR A 156 0.64 -3.45 8.21
CA THR A 156 2.04 -3.16 7.87
C THR A 156 2.07 -1.95 6.94
N ILE A 157 2.92 -0.96 7.22
CA ILE A 157 3.13 0.21 6.35
C ILE A 157 4.51 0.09 5.71
N VAL A 158 4.56 -0.24 4.43
CA VAL A 158 5.81 -0.35 3.66
C VAL A 158 6.21 1.04 3.16
N ARG A 159 7.38 1.53 3.60
CA ARG A 159 7.88 2.87 3.27
C ARG A 159 8.93 2.80 2.17
N LEU A 160 8.65 3.48 1.05
CA LEU A 160 9.46 3.43 -0.16
C LEU A 160 10.28 4.71 -0.34
N PRO A 161 11.52 4.61 -0.87
CA PRO A 161 12.28 5.74 -1.40
C PRO A 161 11.70 6.19 -2.76
N PHE A 162 12.52 6.82 -3.61
CA PHE A 162 12.11 7.12 -4.99
C PHE A 162 11.88 5.83 -5.78
N VAL A 163 10.65 5.69 -6.28
CA VAL A 163 10.27 4.55 -7.14
C VAL A 163 10.66 4.86 -8.58
N ILE A 164 11.55 4.04 -9.13
CA ILE A 164 11.99 4.11 -10.52
C ILE A 164 11.42 2.95 -11.33
N GLU A 165 11.27 3.14 -12.63
CA GLU A 165 10.87 2.05 -13.52
C GLU A 165 12.07 1.16 -13.84
N GLY A 166 11.87 -0.16 -13.82
CA GLY A 166 12.90 -1.14 -14.12
C GLY A 166 12.43 -2.57 -13.92
N ASN A 167 13.26 -3.51 -14.39
CA ASN A 167 12.95 -4.94 -14.36
C ASN A 167 13.22 -5.61 -13.01
N GLY A 168 13.65 -4.83 -12.02
CA GLY A 168 14.04 -5.38 -10.72
C GLY A 168 15.46 -5.95 -10.71
N ILE A 169 16.06 -5.97 -9.55
CA ILE A 169 17.36 -6.62 -9.31
C ILE A 169 17.24 -7.82 -8.38
N GLY A 170 16.02 -8.11 -7.90
CA GLY A 170 15.70 -9.25 -7.05
C GLY A 170 16.30 -9.15 -5.64
N ARG A 171 16.87 -8.01 -5.26
CA ARG A 171 17.43 -7.78 -3.92
C ARG A 171 16.77 -6.57 -3.28
N ILE A 172 16.35 -6.75 -2.02
CA ILE A 172 15.73 -5.71 -1.20
C ILE A 172 16.52 -5.59 0.09
N ASN A 173 16.94 -4.36 0.40
CA ASN A 173 17.44 -3.99 1.71
C ASN A 173 16.26 -3.54 2.57
N GLU A 174 16.18 -4.05 3.78
CA GLU A 174 15.08 -3.81 4.72
C GLU A 174 15.61 -3.15 5.98
N SER A 175 14.89 -2.15 6.52
CA SER A 175 15.23 -1.51 7.80
C SER A 175 13.97 -1.01 8.51
N LEU A 176 13.98 -1.04 9.85
CA LEU A 176 12.91 -0.46 10.66
C LEU A 176 13.25 0.97 11.15
N VAL A 177 14.49 1.38 11.02
CA VAL A 177 14.97 2.62 11.65
C VAL A 177 15.36 3.73 10.66
N ASP A 178 15.88 3.37 9.48
CA ASP A 178 16.27 4.35 8.45
C ASP A 178 16.07 3.77 7.04
N MET A 179 16.00 4.66 6.05
CA MET A 179 15.93 4.27 4.64
C MET A 179 17.28 3.69 4.18
N PRO A 180 17.35 2.41 3.81
CA PRO A 180 18.63 1.77 3.49
C PRO A 180 19.20 2.16 2.11
N GLY A 181 18.41 2.81 1.28
CA GLY A 181 18.83 3.31 -0.03
C GLY A 181 17.91 4.40 -0.55
N ILE A 182 18.31 5.07 -1.64
CA ILE A 182 17.59 6.24 -2.17
C ILE A 182 16.55 5.92 -3.24
N LYS A 183 16.55 4.69 -3.76
CA LYS A 183 15.66 4.25 -4.84
C LYS A 183 15.22 2.80 -4.66
N ILE A 184 14.10 2.45 -5.31
CA ILE A 184 13.64 1.08 -5.47
C ILE A 184 13.03 0.92 -6.86
N GLN A 185 13.25 -0.22 -7.51
CA GLN A 185 12.59 -0.53 -8.76
C GLN A 185 11.16 -1.00 -8.49
N ASN A 186 10.22 -0.52 -9.32
CA ASN A 186 8.79 -0.77 -9.11
C ASN A 186 8.42 -2.26 -9.13
N SER A 187 9.15 -3.08 -9.88
CA SER A 187 8.95 -4.54 -9.94
C SER A 187 9.43 -5.27 -8.69
N ASP A 188 10.43 -4.73 -7.94
CA ASP A 188 10.92 -5.35 -6.71
C ASP A 188 9.98 -5.13 -5.50
N ILE A 189 9.12 -4.12 -5.57
CA ILE A 189 8.16 -3.81 -4.49
C ILE A 189 7.16 -4.95 -4.31
N ALA A 190 6.65 -5.50 -5.40
CA ALA A 190 5.54 -6.45 -5.37
C ALA A 190 5.87 -7.77 -4.65
N PRO A 191 6.99 -8.46 -4.91
CA PRO A 191 7.35 -9.68 -4.20
C PRO A 191 7.46 -9.48 -2.69
N PHE A 192 8.03 -8.33 -2.26
CA PHE A 192 8.11 -7.99 -0.84
C PHE A 192 6.72 -7.81 -0.22
N VAL A 193 5.86 -7.01 -0.86
CA VAL A 193 4.53 -6.68 -0.34
C VAL A 193 3.63 -7.91 -0.31
N ILE A 194 3.59 -8.72 -1.37
CA ILE A 194 2.77 -9.94 -1.44
C ILE A 194 3.21 -10.95 -0.37
N LYS A 195 4.50 -11.11 -0.12
CA LYS A 195 5.02 -11.95 0.96
C LYS A 195 4.47 -11.56 2.34
N GLN A 196 4.17 -10.27 2.57
CA GLN A 196 3.65 -9.81 3.86
C GLN A 196 2.22 -10.29 4.13
N ILE A 197 1.47 -10.76 3.14
CA ILE A 197 0.10 -11.27 3.34
C ILE A 197 0.08 -12.38 4.39
N ASN A 198 1.05 -13.31 4.29
CA ASN A 198 1.15 -14.49 5.16
C ASN A 198 2.33 -14.40 6.15
N SER A 199 2.84 -13.19 6.43
CA SER A 199 4.00 -12.99 7.31
C SER A 199 3.66 -12.05 8.46
N ASP A 200 3.98 -12.47 9.69
CA ASP A 200 3.80 -11.67 10.91
C ASP A 200 5.01 -10.77 11.23
N ARG A 201 6.11 -10.91 10.46
CA ARG A 201 7.39 -10.23 10.73
C ARG A 201 7.25 -8.72 10.90
N TYR A 202 6.37 -8.11 10.10
CA TYR A 202 6.14 -6.67 10.08
C TYR A 202 4.72 -6.26 10.48
N VAL A 203 3.97 -7.13 11.16
CA VAL A 203 2.69 -6.75 11.78
C VAL A 203 2.94 -5.67 12.83
N GLY A 204 2.16 -4.58 12.77
CA GLY A 204 2.31 -3.41 13.63
C GLY A 204 3.57 -2.56 13.37
N LYS A 205 4.25 -2.74 12.22
CA LYS A 205 5.53 -2.08 11.91
C LYS A 205 5.51 -1.34 10.58
N CYS A 206 6.50 -0.44 10.44
CA CYS A 206 6.67 0.41 9.27
C CYS A 206 8.06 0.19 8.61
N PRO A 207 8.32 -0.97 7.97
CA PRO A 207 9.62 -1.20 7.33
C PRO A 207 9.88 -0.21 6.19
N PHE A 208 11.12 0.24 6.09
CA PHE A 208 11.70 0.82 4.88
C PHE A 208 12.23 -0.30 4.00
N ILE A 209 12.05 -0.17 2.69
CA ILE A 209 12.66 -1.07 1.70
C ILE A 209 13.29 -0.27 0.56
N SER A 210 14.43 -0.75 0.06
CA SER A 210 15.13 -0.17 -1.11
C SER A 210 15.90 -1.23 -1.89
N ASN A 211 16.39 -0.85 -3.06
CA ASN A 211 17.45 -1.61 -3.74
C ASN A 211 18.83 -1.10 -3.36
#